data_dfbe631638070670f94893c8fe266fe2
#
_entry.id   dfbe631638070670f94893c8fe266fe2
#
_cell.length_a   1.000
_cell.length_b   1.000
_cell.length_c   1.000
_cell.angle_alpha   90.00
_cell.angle_beta   90.00
_cell.angle_gamma   90.00
#
_symmetry.space_group_name_H-M   'P 1'
#
loop_
_entity.id
_entity.type
_entity.pdbx_description
1 polymer ?
#
loop_
_entity_poly.entity_id
_entity_poly.type
_entity_poly.pdbx_seq_one_letter_code
_entity_poly.pdbx_strand_id
1 'polypeptide(L)'
;RLYRTGDLVRWRADGQIEYLGRLDHQVKIRGFRIELGEIETQLLLQPHIREAVVMAKDGPGGARLVAYVSCHAGNTVNSTELREALAKPLPDYMIPTTIVVLDTLPLNANGKVDRKRLPEPEFVSVDDYEAPQGDVEEKLTALWKDVLGINRIGRNDNFFELGGHSLAILQVQQQLQQSLSVSLPLRVYFEHLVLKDIAVVIQDTYSVASKE
;
A
#
# COMPACT_ATOMS: atom_id res chain seq x y z
N ARG A 1 -38.95 -6.46 7.36
CA ARG A 1 -37.82 -6.43 6.37
C ARG A 1 -36.61 -7.09 7.01
N LEU A 2 -36.00 -8.07 6.32
CA LEU A 2 -34.75 -8.70 6.75
C LEU A 2 -33.57 -7.98 6.04
N TYR A 3 -32.48 -7.75 6.78
CA TYR A 3 -31.22 -7.23 6.23
C TYR A 3 -30.28 -8.41 5.97
N ARG A 4 -29.78 -8.52 4.74
CA ARG A 4 -28.79 -9.54 4.37
C ARG A 4 -27.40 -8.98 4.67
N THR A 5 -26.74 -9.52 5.70
CA THR A 5 -25.44 -9.00 6.18
C THR A 5 -24.27 -9.31 5.23
N GLY A 6 -24.40 -10.37 4.40
CA GLY A 6 -23.31 -10.88 3.58
C GLY A 6 -22.32 -11.76 4.35
N ASP A 7 -22.59 -12.04 5.63
CA ASP A 7 -21.75 -12.91 6.43
C ASP A 7 -22.05 -14.38 6.16
N LEU A 8 -21.00 -15.18 6.07
CA LEU A 8 -21.08 -16.64 6.06
C LEU A 8 -20.94 -17.15 7.48
N VAL A 9 -21.98 -17.81 7.95
CA VAL A 9 -22.04 -18.35 9.31
C VAL A 9 -22.54 -19.79 9.30
N ARG A 10 -22.23 -20.55 10.36
CA ARG A 10 -22.82 -21.86 10.61
C ARG A 10 -23.28 -21.97 12.06
N TRP A 11 -24.29 -22.78 12.27
CA TRP A 11 -24.70 -23.19 13.61
C TRP A 11 -23.71 -24.22 14.18
N ARG A 12 -23.29 -24.00 15.41
CA ARG A 12 -22.57 -25.01 16.20
C ARG A 12 -23.56 -25.91 16.94
N ALA A 13 -23.06 -27.08 17.40
CA ALA A 13 -23.87 -28.04 18.14
C ALA A 13 -24.40 -27.49 19.48
N ASP A 14 -23.72 -26.48 20.04
CA ASP A 14 -24.10 -25.78 21.27
C ASP A 14 -25.16 -24.69 21.07
N GLY A 15 -25.68 -24.51 19.85
CA GLY A 15 -26.67 -23.50 19.51
C GLY A 15 -26.10 -22.10 19.28
N GLN A 16 -24.78 -21.96 19.23
CA GLN A 16 -24.13 -20.69 18.90
C GLN A 16 -23.86 -20.58 17.39
N ILE A 17 -23.79 -19.36 16.91
CA ILE A 17 -23.39 -19.05 15.52
C ILE A 17 -21.90 -18.89 15.47
N GLU A 18 -21.24 -19.67 14.63
CA GLU A 18 -19.83 -19.51 14.29
C GLU A 18 -19.72 -18.69 13.01
N TYR A 19 -18.93 -17.62 13.08
CA TYR A 19 -18.61 -16.79 11.94
C TYR A 19 -17.51 -17.46 11.11
N LEU A 20 -17.74 -17.69 9.81
CA LEU A 20 -16.82 -18.35 8.89
C LEU A 20 -16.16 -17.37 7.90
N GLY A 21 -16.66 -16.14 7.82
CA GLY A 21 -16.17 -15.14 6.89
C GLY A 21 -17.28 -14.38 6.20
N ARG A 22 -16.96 -13.77 5.05
CA ARG A 22 -17.94 -13.05 4.23
C ARG A 22 -18.16 -13.73 2.89
N LEU A 23 -19.39 -13.63 2.38
CA LEU A 23 -19.77 -14.06 1.03
C LEU A 23 -19.35 -13.05 -0.04
N ASP A 24 -19.35 -11.77 0.33
CA ASP A 24 -18.82 -10.68 -0.45
C ASP A 24 -17.31 -10.53 -0.14
N HIS A 25 -16.49 -10.23 -1.12
CA HIS A 25 -15.04 -10.07 -0.95
C HIS A 25 -14.66 -8.80 -0.19
N GLN A 26 -15.55 -8.28 0.68
CA GLN A 26 -15.25 -7.14 1.53
C GLN A 26 -14.16 -7.47 2.54
N VAL A 27 -13.26 -6.54 2.73
CA VAL A 27 -12.17 -6.65 3.70
C VAL A 27 -12.23 -5.49 4.69
N LYS A 28 -11.69 -5.71 5.89
CA LYS A 28 -11.43 -4.65 6.85
C LYS A 28 -9.93 -4.38 6.90
N ILE A 29 -9.52 -3.20 6.49
CA ILE A 29 -8.13 -2.76 6.57
C ILE A 29 -8.08 -1.46 7.36
N ARG A 30 -7.32 -1.42 8.44
CA ARG A 30 -7.17 -0.23 9.31
C ARG A 30 -8.51 0.38 9.76
N GLY A 31 -9.53 -0.47 10.00
CA GLY A 31 -10.87 -0.03 10.41
C GLY A 31 -11.81 0.37 9.26
N PHE A 32 -11.30 0.56 8.06
CA PHE A 32 -12.12 0.85 6.89
C PHE A 32 -12.68 -0.44 6.29
N ARG A 33 -13.97 -0.38 5.93
CA ARG A 33 -14.65 -1.45 5.20
C ARG A 33 -14.48 -1.16 3.70
N ILE A 34 -13.80 -2.05 3.00
CA ILE A 34 -13.39 -1.87 1.61
C ILE A 34 -14.05 -2.91 0.73
N GLU A 35 -14.69 -2.45 -0.33
CA GLU A 35 -15.24 -3.25 -1.41
C GLU A 35 -14.17 -3.46 -2.48
N LEU A 36 -13.53 -4.64 -2.51
CA LEU A 36 -12.48 -4.92 -3.49
C LEU A 36 -12.97 -4.79 -4.93
N GLY A 37 -14.23 -5.17 -5.20
CA GLY A 37 -14.84 -5.06 -6.52
C GLY A 37 -14.98 -3.62 -7.04
N GLU A 38 -15.08 -2.62 -6.17
CA GLU A 38 -15.10 -1.23 -6.57
C GLU A 38 -13.73 -0.82 -7.13
N ILE A 39 -12.65 -1.23 -6.48
CA ILE A 39 -11.29 -0.97 -6.95
C ILE A 39 -11.02 -1.71 -8.27
N GLU A 40 -11.43 -3.00 -8.36
CA GLU A 40 -11.33 -3.80 -9.57
C GLU A 40 -12.06 -3.11 -10.75
N THR A 41 -13.26 -2.57 -10.49
CA THR A 41 -14.04 -1.85 -11.50
C THR A 41 -13.30 -0.61 -11.98
N GLN A 42 -12.70 0.19 -11.10
CA GLN A 42 -11.96 1.39 -11.47
C GLN A 42 -10.68 1.05 -12.24
N LEU A 43 -10.01 -0.07 -11.93
CA LEU A 43 -8.88 -0.58 -12.70
C LEU A 43 -9.31 -0.97 -14.12
N LEU A 44 -10.42 -1.69 -14.26
CA LEU A 44 -10.94 -2.14 -15.56
C LEU A 44 -11.43 -0.99 -16.46
N LEU A 45 -11.71 0.19 -15.89
CA LEU A 45 -12.02 1.39 -16.66
C LEU A 45 -10.78 2.02 -17.32
N GLN A 46 -9.57 1.62 -16.93
CA GLN A 46 -8.35 2.12 -17.55
C GLN A 46 -8.14 1.47 -18.92
N PRO A 47 -7.84 2.25 -20.00
CA PRO A 47 -7.90 1.75 -21.38
C PRO A 47 -6.94 0.60 -21.71
N HIS A 48 -5.87 0.45 -20.94
CA HIS A 48 -4.85 -0.55 -21.18
C HIS A 48 -5.03 -1.84 -20.36
N ILE A 49 -5.95 -1.83 -19.39
CA ILE A 49 -6.18 -2.96 -18.49
C ILE A 49 -7.20 -3.92 -19.10
N ARG A 50 -6.83 -5.19 -19.20
CA ARG A 50 -7.68 -6.27 -19.66
C ARG A 50 -8.38 -7.00 -18.52
N GLU A 51 -7.62 -7.30 -17.46
CA GLU A 51 -8.11 -8.00 -16.27
C GLU A 51 -7.53 -7.36 -15.02
N ALA A 52 -8.31 -7.36 -13.96
CA ALA A 52 -7.88 -6.85 -12.67
C ALA A 52 -8.48 -7.72 -11.54
N VAL A 53 -7.68 -7.99 -10.52
CA VAL A 53 -8.14 -8.57 -9.26
C VAL A 53 -7.42 -7.88 -8.11
N VAL A 54 -8.16 -7.59 -7.05
CA VAL A 54 -7.62 -6.95 -5.85
C VAL A 54 -7.75 -7.89 -4.67
N MET A 55 -6.73 -7.94 -3.84
CA MET A 55 -6.69 -8.76 -2.63
C MET A 55 -6.16 -7.96 -1.45
N ALA A 56 -6.63 -8.33 -0.26
CA ALA A 56 -5.92 -7.99 0.96
C ALA A 56 -4.84 -9.04 1.21
N LYS A 57 -3.62 -8.60 1.39
CA LYS A 57 -2.46 -9.43 1.74
C LYS A 57 -1.85 -8.92 3.04
N ASP A 58 -1.47 -9.84 3.91
CA ASP A 58 -0.72 -9.49 5.09
C ASP A 58 0.70 -9.12 4.71
N GLY A 59 1.18 -8.01 5.24
CA GLY A 59 2.51 -7.50 4.99
C GLY A 59 3.06 -6.77 6.20
N PRO A 60 4.28 -6.21 6.11
CA PRO A 60 4.82 -5.39 7.18
C PRO A 60 3.85 -4.25 7.51
N GLY A 61 3.50 -4.07 8.80
CA GLY A 61 2.52 -3.06 9.23
C GLY A 61 1.05 -3.43 9.06
N GLY A 62 0.71 -4.72 8.77
CA GLY A 62 -0.66 -5.24 8.70
C GLY A 62 -1.19 -5.48 7.29
N ALA A 63 -2.50 -5.71 7.18
CA ALA A 63 -3.15 -6.02 5.90
C ALA A 63 -3.09 -4.83 4.94
N ARG A 64 -2.79 -5.11 3.67
CA ARG A 64 -2.63 -4.16 2.56
C ARG A 64 -3.41 -4.58 1.34
N LEU A 65 -3.80 -3.60 0.53
CA LEU A 65 -4.40 -3.84 -0.77
C LEU A 65 -3.31 -4.08 -1.82
N VAL A 66 -3.41 -5.19 -2.53
CA VAL A 66 -2.57 -5.54 -3.66
C VAL A 66 -3.47 -5.75 -4.88
N ALA A 67 -3.19 -5.05 -5.96
CA ALA A 67 -3.85 -5.25 -7.23
C ALA A 67 -2.96 -6.08 -8.15
N TYR A 68 -3.57 -7.04 -8.84
CA TYR A 68 -2.96 -7.79 -9.93
C TYR A 68 -3.70 -7.44 -11.21
N VAL A 69 -2.97 -7.01 -12.21
CA VAL A 69 -3.56 -6.57 -13.47
C VAL A 69 -2.88 -7.25 -14.65
N SER A 70 -3.62 -7.48 -15.73
CA SER A 70 -3.05 -7.81 -17.03
C SER A 70 -3.47 -6.77 -18.07
N CYS A 71 -2.60 -6.53 -19.05
CA CYS A 71 -2.82 -5.54 -20.08
C CYS A 71 -3.37 -6.18 -21.37
N HIS A 72 -4.00 -5.37 -22.22
CA HIS A 72 -4.26 -5.76 -23.59
C HIS A 72 -2.93 -5.93 -24.36
N ALA A 73 -2.89 -6.83 -25.34
CA ALA A 73 -1.69 -7.12 -26.11
C ALA A 73 -1.02 -5.84 -26.67
N GLY A 74 0.30 -5.74 -26.47
CA GLY A 74 1.08 -4.60 -26.92
C GLY A 74 1.02 -3.36 -26.03
N ASN A 75 0.30 -3.41 -24.91
CA ASN A 75 0.25 -2.32 -23.94
C ASN A 75 1.07 -2.65 -22.68
N THR A 76 1.67 -1.63 -22.14
CA THR A 76 2.32 -1.64 -20.83
C THR A 76 1.69 -0.55 -19.96
N VAL A 77 1.69 -0.75 -18.67
CA VAL A 77 1.20 0.25 -17.70
C VAL A 77 2.24 0.49 -16.62
N ASN A 78 2.31 1.72 -16.18
CA ASN A 78 3.12 2.12 -15.05
C ASN A 78 2.25 2.08 -13.79
N SER A 79 2.73 1.44 -12.72
CA SER A 79 2.02 1.32 -11.45
C SER A 79 1.74 2.68 -10.80
N THR A 80 2.63 3.66 -10.97
CA THR A 80 2.45 5.02 -10.46
C THR A 80 1.31 5.73 -11.18
N GLU A 81 1.27 5.67 -12.51
CA GLU A 81 0.19 6.27 -13.31
C GLU A 81 -1.17 5.65 -12.98
N LEU A 82 -1.21 4.32 -12.79
CA LEU A 82 -2.44 3.64 -12.37
C LEU A 82 -2.91 4.11 -10.99
N ARG A 83 -2.01 4.29 -10.04
CA ARG A 83 -2.37 4.82 -8.71
C ARG A 83 -2.90 6.24 -8.78
N GLU A 84 -2.27 7.11 -9.56
CA GLU A 84 -2.76 8.47 -9.79
C GLU A 84 -4.15 8.48 -10.44
N ALA A 85 -4.39 7.58 -11.39
CA ALA A 85 -5.70 7.43 -12.02
C ALA A 85 -6.77 6.96 -11.03
N LEU A 86 -6.42 6.01 -10.14
CA LEU A 86 -7.31 5.52 -9.08
C LEU A 86 -7.58 6.57 -7.99
N ALA A 87 -6.62 7.43 -7.68
CA ALA A 87 -6.75 8.47 -6.65
C ALA A 87 -7.79 9.55 -7.00
N LYS A 88 -8.22 9.64 -8.26
CA LYS A 88 -9.28 10.59 -8.68
C LYS A 88 -10.67 10.13 -8.23
N PRO A 89 -11.11 8.87 -8.50
CA PRO A 89 -12.44 8.38 -8.13
C PRO A 89 -12.50 7.73 -6.74
N LEU A 90 -11.37 7.23 -6.17
CA LEU A 90 -11.34 6.46 -4.94
C LEU A 90 -10.69 7.23 -3.79
N PRO A 91 -11.13 7.02 -2.55
CA PRO A 91 -10.45 7.56 -1.38
C PRO A 91 -9.10 6.85 -1.16
N ASP A 92 -8.17 7.52 -0.50
CA ASP A 92 -6.78 7.07 -0.29
C ASP A 92 -6.67 5.66 0.31
N TYR A 93 -7.54 5.32 1.25
CA TYR A 93 -7.53 4.00 1.91
C TYR A 93 -7.95 2.85 0.97
N MET A 94 -8.51 3.15 -0.21
CA MET A 94 -8.87 2.18 -1.26
C MET A 94 -7.81 2.06 -2.36
N ILE A 95 -6.76 2.87 -2.33
CA ILE A 95 -5.68 2.80 -3.33
C ILE A 95 -4.77 1.62 -3.00
N PRO A 96 -4.55 0.66 -3.94
CA PRO A 96 -3.62 -0.44 -3.72
C PRO A 96 -2.20 0.07 -3.47
N THR A 97 -1.56 -0.44 -2.42
CA THR A 97 -0.16 -0.11 -2.11
C THR A 97 0.79 -0.71 -3.13
N THR A 98 0.42 -1.85 -3.69
CA THR A 98 1.22 -2.54 -4.70
C THR A 98 0.34 -2.93 -5.88
N ILE A 99 0.82 -2.68 -7.10
CA ILE A 99 0.20 -3.12 -8.34
C ILE A 99 1.19 -4.04 -9.06
N VAL A 100 0.81 -5.30 -9.20
CA VAL A 100 1.60 -6.33 -9.89
C VAL A 100 1.05 -6.49 -11.30
N VAL A 101 1.87 -6.24 -12.30
CA VAL A 101 1.52 -6.42 -13.70
C VAL A 101 1.92 -7.82 -14.13
N LEU A 102 0.98 -8.59 -14.68
CA LEU A 102 1.18 -9.95 -15.17
C LEU A 102 0.79 -10.03 -16.65
N ASP A 103 1.40 -10.91 -17.40
CA ASP A 103 1.00 -11.16 -18.78
C ASP A 103 -0.44 -11.68 -18.86
N THR A 104 -0.80 -12.57 -17.94
CA THR A 104 -2.15 -13.11 -17.78
C THR A 104 -2.41 -13.44 -16.33
N LEU A 105 -3.65 -13.26 -15.88
CA LEU A 105 -4.05 -13.74 -14.57
C LEU A 105 -4.25 -15.27 -14.60
N PRO A 106 -3.78 -16.02 -13.59
CA PRO A 106 -3.98 -17.46 -13.52
C PRO A 106 -5.47 -17.77 -13.35
N LEU A 107 -5.98 -18.72 -14.12
CA LEU A 107 -7.37 -19.15 -14.04
C LEU A 107 -7.48 -20.55 -13.41
N ASN A 108 -8.54 -20.78 -12.67
CA ASN A 108 -8.93 -22.10 -12.19
C ASN A 108 -9.67 -22.90 -13.29
N ALA A 109 -10.00 -24.16 -13.01
CA ALA A 109 -10.71 -25.05 -13.95
C ALA A 109 -12.07 -24.50 -14.42
N ASN A 110 -12.66 -23.56 -13.68
CA ASN A 110 -13.95 -22.95 -14.01
C ASN A 110 -13.80 -21.60 -14.76
N GLY A 111 -12.60 -21.25 -15.19
CA GLY A 111 -12.33 -19.99 -15.90
C GLY A 111 -12.33 -18.74 -15.04
N LYS A 112 -12.36 -18.86 -13.70
CA LYS A 112 -12.24 -17.73 -12.75
C LYS A 112 -10.81 -17.57 -12.30
N VAL A 113 -10.42 -16.32 -11.94
CA VAL A 113 -9.07 -16.04 -11.41
C VAL A 113 -8.77 -16.93 -10.20
N ASP A 114 -7.67 -17.67 -10.30
CA ASP A 114 -7.15 -18.49 -9.21
C ASP A 114 -6.28 -17.63 -8.28
N ARG A 115 -6.91 -17.04 -7.27
CA ARG A 115 -6.25 -16.16 -6.31
C ARG A 115 -5.11 -16.83 -5.53
N LYS A 116 -5.10 -18.16 -5.43
CA LYS A 116 -4.04 -18.91 -4.73
C LYS A 116 -2.77 -19.05 -5.57
N ARG A 117 -2.91 -18.95 -6.88
CA ARG A 117 -1.79 -19.04 -7.84
C ARG A 117 -1.21 -17.67 -8.21
N LEU A 118 -1.76 -16.57 -7.69
CA LEU A 118 -1.17 -15.26 -7.86
C LEU A 118 0.18 -15.20 -7.14
N PRO A 119 1.20 -14.59 -7.74
CA PRO A 119 2.52 -14.47 -7.11
C PRO A 119 2.42 -13.65 -5.81
N GLU A 120 3.31 -13.94 -4.87
CA GLU A 120 3.44 -13.06 -3.69
C GLU A 120 3.95 -11.70 -4.17
N PRO A 121 3.34 -10.61 -3.69
CA PRO A 121 3.77 -9.27 -4.07
C PRO A 121 5.16 -9.00 -3.48
N GLU A 122 6.07 -8.54 -4.30
CA GLU A 122 7.32 -7.96 -3.81
C GLU A 122 7.00 -6.54 -3.30
N PHE A 123 7.06 -6.36 -1.99
CA PHE A 123 6.81 -5.06 -1.37
C PHE A 123 8.00 -4.09 -1.49
N VAL A 124 9.10 -4.58 -2.07
CA VAL A 124 10.31 -3.80 -2.38
C VAL A 124 10.84 -4.28 -3.73
N SER A 125 10.96 -3.39 -4.70
CA SER A 125 11.63 -3.72 -5.96
C SER A 125 13.10 -4.04 -5.69
N VAL A 126 13.52 -5.25 -6.02
CA VAL A 126 14.91 -5.70 -5.81
C VAL A 126 15.85 -5.01 -6.80
N ASP A 127 15.35 -4.65 -7.97
CA ASP A 127 16.14 -4.14 -9.09
C ASP A 127 16.53 -2.66 -8.98
N ASP A 128 15.80 -1.85 -8.19
CA ASP A 128 16.04 -0.41 -8.02
C ASP A 128 16.57 -0.02 -6.63
N TYR A 129 17.06 -1.01 -5.86
CA TYR A 129 17.59 -0.70 -4.54
C TYR A 129 18.89 0.09 -4.61
N GLU A 130 18.83 1.31 -4.13
CA GLU A 130 19.99 2.15 -3.86
C GLU A 130 20.09 2.40 -2.34
N ALA A 131 21.27 2.15 -1.77
CA ALA A 131 21.46 2.33 -0.33
C ALA A 131 21.30 3.80 0.07
N PRO A 132 20.80 4.07 1.29
CA PRO A 132 20.77 5.43 1.85
C PRO A 132 22.16 6.06 1.85
N GLN A 133 22.25 7.36 1.59
CA GLN A 133 23.49 8.12 1.50
C GLN A 133 23.52 9.22 2.55
N GLY A 134 24.56 9.19 3.38
CA GLY A 134 24.78 10.18 4.43
C GLY A 134 23.88 10.02 5.66
N ASP A 135 24.24 10.73 6.70
CA ASP A 135 23.67 10.56 8.05
C ASP A 135 22.16 10.77 8.14
N VAL A 136 21.61 11.68 7.34
CA VAL A 136 20.16 12.00 7.40
C VAL A 136 19.34 10.90 6.74
N GLU A 137 19.74 10.43 5.55
CA GLU A 137 19.04 9.32 4.89
C GLU A 137 19.15 8.03 5.72
N GLU A 138 20.31 7.74 6.31
CA GLU A 138 20.50 6.56 7.16
C GLU A 138 19.60 6.60 8.41
N LYS A 139 19.53 7.73 9.10
CA LYS A 139 18.64 7.93 10.24
C LYS A 139 17.18 7.83 9.86
N LEU A 140 16.78 8.49 8.76
CA LEU A 140 15.42 8.42 8.26
C LEU A 140 15.03 7.00 7.86
N THR A 141 15.96 6.26 7.24
CA THR A 141 15.77 4.85 6.91
C THR A 141 15.56 4.00 8.16
N ALA A 142 16.33 4.23 9.22
CA ALA A 142 16.17 3.51 10.49
C ALA A 142 14.79 3.78 11.10
N LEU A 143 14.32 5.04 11.10
CA LEU A 143 12.99 5.41 11.56
C LEU A 143 11.87 4.76 10.73
N TRP A 144 12.00 4.76 9.41
CA TRP A 144 11.01 4.13 8.54
C TRP A 144 10.97 2.62 8.74
N LYS A 145 12.14 1.96 8.91
CA LYS A 145 12.21 0.52 9.22
C LYS A 145 11.46 0.18 10.51
N ASP A 146 11.66 0.97 11.54
CA ASP A 146 11.01 0.77 12.83
C ASP A 146 9.48 0.95 12.73
N VAL A 147 9.04 2.06 12.11
CA VAL A 147 7.61 2.40 11.99
C VAL A 147 6.88 1.45 11.03
N LEU A 148 7.50 1.06 9.92
CA LEU A 148 6.86 0.22 8.89
C LEU A 148 7.07 -1.28 9.12
N GLY A 149 7.99 -1.68 10.01
CA GLY A 149 8.34 -3.07 10.27
C GLY A 149 9.02 -3.75 9.06
N ILE A 150 9.82 -3.01 8.28
CA ILE A 150 10.49 -3.47 7.07
C ILE A 150 12.00 -3.53 7.29
N ASN A 151 12.65 -4.60 6.83
CA ASN A 151 14.09 -4.78 7.05
C ASN A 151 14.97 -4.06 6.01
N ARG A 152 14.43 -3.74 4.82
CA ARG A 152 15.20 -3.13 3.73
C ARG A 152 14.42 -1.95 3.16
N ILE A 153 15.04 -0.79 3.16
CA ILE A 153 14.51 0.45 2.59
C ILE A 153 15.65 1.15 1.84
N GLY A 154 15.43 1.47 0.58
CA GLY A 154 16.34 2.23 -0.26
C GLY A 154 16.03 3.72 -0.28
N ARG A 155 16.98 4.53 -0.77
CA ARG A 155 16.81 5.99 -0.84
C ARG A 155 15.75 6.44 -1.84
N ASN A 156 15.44 5.61 -2.84
CA ASN A 156 14.44 5.88 -3.86
C ASN A 156 13.04 5.35 -3.48
N ASP A 157 12.91 4.69 -2.32
CA ASP A 157 11.66 4.09 -1.92
C ASP A 157 10.64 5.14 -1.48
N ASN A 158 9.38 4.91 -1.87
CA ASN A 158 8.25 5.74 -1.52
C ASN A 158 7.58 5.22 -0.24
N PHE A 159 7.38 6.10 0.74
CA PHE A 159 6.82 5.76 2.04
C PHE A 159 5.48 5.03 1.97
N PHE A 160 4.56 5.50 1.11
CA PHE A 160 3.24 4.87 0.96
C PHE A 160 3.31 3.54 0.22
N GLU A 161 4.23 3.39 -0.74
CA GLU A 161 4.46 2.14 -1.44
C GLU A 161 5.01 1.06 -0.51
N LEU A 162 5.83 1.45 0.44
CA LEU A 162 6.28 0.57 1.52
C LEU A 162 5.19 0.25 2.54
N GLY A 163 3.99 0.81 2.38
CA GLY A 163 2.82 0.59 3.23
C GLY A 163 2.66 1.59 4.35
N GLY A 164 3.35 2.70 4.27
CA GLY A 164 3.11 3.84 5.14
C GLY A 164 1.67 4.34 5.01
N HIS A 165 1.22 5.04 6.03
CA HIS A 165 -0.10 5.65 6.11
C HIS A 165 -0.07 6.88 7.02
N SER A 166 -1.13 7.65 7.04
CA SER A 166 -1.18 8.92 7.78
C SER A 166 -0.79 8.79 9.26
N LEU A 167 -1.22 7.72 9.94
CA LEU A 167 -0.82 7.47 11.33
C LEU A 167 0.67 7.14 11.45
N ALA A 168 1.23 6.39 10.49
CA ALA A 168 2.65 6.09 10.45
C ALA A 168 3.50 7.37 10.20
N ILE A 169 2.99 8.32 9.40
CA ILE A 169 3.63 9.64 9.24
C ILE A 169 3.73 10.38 10.57
N LEU A 170 2.67 10.37 11.38
CA LEU A 170 2.70 10.99 12.71
C LEU A 170 3.75 10.34 13.62
N GLN A 171 3.90 9.03 13.56
CA GLN A 171 4.94 8.31 14.31
C GLN A 171 6.36 8.69 13.82
N VAL A 172 6.57 8.74 12.50
CA VAL A 172 7.84 9.20 11.91
C VAL A 172 8.15 10.63 12.34
N GLN A 173 7.17 11.54 12.27
CA GLN A 173 7.33 12.93 12.69
C GLN A 173 7.75 13.03 14.16
N GLN A 174 7.09 12.29 15.05
CA GLN A 174 7.40 12.28 16.48
C GLN A 174 8.81 11.75 16.74
N GLN A 175 9.18 10.63 16.12
CA GLN A 175 10.51 10.04 16.27
C GLN A 175 11.60 10.94 15.67
N LEU A 176 11.33 11.59 14.53
CA LEU A 176 12.24 12.53 13.91
C LEU A 176 12.52 13.73 14.84
N GLN A 177 11.48 14.27 15.47
CA GLN A 177 11.62 15.35 16.44
C GLN A 177 12.45 14.93 17.66
N GLN A 178 12.28 13.69 18.14
CA GLN A 178 13.03 13.17 19.29
C GLN A 178 14.51 12.88 18.96
N SER A 179 14.78 12.33 17.76
CA SER A 179 16.12 11.86 17.39
C SER A 179 16.98 12.91 16.73
N LEU A 180 16.37 13.84 15.98
CA LEU A 180 17.06 14.87 15.21
C LEU A 180 16.71 16.30 15.62
N SER A 181 15.78 16.50 16.58
CA SER A 181 15.27 17.80 16.97
C SER A 181 14.67 18.61 15.81
N VAL A 182 14.21 17.90 14.75
CA VAL A 182 13.60 18.51 13.56
C VAL A 182 12.10 18.30 13.62
N SER A 183 11.35 19.39 13.47
CA SER A 183 9.90 19.36 13.33
C SER A 183 9.51 19.86 11.95
N LEU A 184 9.06 18.93 11.09
CA LEU A 184 8.54 19.29 9.78
C LEU A 184 7.01 19.36 9.81
N PRO A 185 6.39 20.32 9.11
CA PRO A 185 4.94 20.33 8.92
C PRO A 185 4.47 19.04 8.26
N LEU A 186 3.31 18.51 8.65
CA LEU A 186 2.74 17.28 8.07
C LEU A 186 2.63 17.33 6.55
N ARG A 187 2.36 18.53 5.98
CA ARG A 187 2.28 18.74 4.55
C ARG A 187 3.52 18.25 3.81
N VAL A 188 4.71 18.44 4.38
CA VAL A 188 5.99 18.04 3.76
C VAL A 188 6.04 16.53 3.51
N TYR A 189 5.49 15.73 4.43
CA TYR A 189 5.47 14.27 4.28
C TYR A 189 4.51 13.78 3.19
N PHE A 190 3.56 14.61 2.75
CA PHE A 190 2.67 14.31 1.64
C PHE A 190 3.17 14.87 0.31
N GLU A 191 4.00 15.91 0.35
CA GLU A 191 4.63 16.52 -0.83
C GLU A 191 5.91 15.78 -1.24
N HIS A 192 6.64 15.21 -0.27
CA HIS A 192 7.89 14.48 -0.46
C HIS A 192 7.73 13.04 0.02
N LEU A 193 7.38 12.14 -0.88
CA LEU A 193 7.06 10.75 -0.55
C LEU A 193 8.25 9.81 -0.60
N VAL A 194 9.33 10.23 -1.29
CA VAL A 194 10.56 9.44 -1.47
C VAL A 194 11.56 9.78 -0.38
N LEU A 195 12.24 8.76 0.15
CA LEU A 195 13.14 8.90 1.29
C LEU A 195 14.21 10.00 1.07
N LYS A 196 14.89 10.00 -0.08
CA LYS A 196 15.91 11.00 -0.40
C LYS A 196 15.37 12.42 -0.46
N ASP A 197 14.14 12.61 -0.96
CA ASP A 197 13.56 13.95 -1.12
C ASP A 197 13.20 14.55 0.24
N ILE A 198 12.65 13.75 1.14
CA ILE A 198 12.38 14.18 2.53
C ILE A 198 13.69 14.44 3.29
N ALA A 199 14.74 13.66 3.01
CA ALA A 199 16.05 13.86 3.63
C ALA A 199 16.67 15.20 3.23
N VAL A 200 16.51 15.65 1.99
CA VAL A 200 16.93 16.97 1.53
C VAL A 200 16.23 18.07 2.32
N VAL A 201 14.91 17.99 2.48
CA VAL A 201 14.15 18.98 3.27
C VAL A 201 14.63 19.05 4.72
N ILE A 202 14.95 17.88 5.31
CA ILE A 202 15.52 17.81 6.66
C ILE A 202 16.88 18.51 6.70
N GLN A 203 17.77 18.23 5.75
CA GLN A 203 19.11 18.86 5.67
C GLN A 203 19.02 20.38 5.53
N ASP A 204 18.14 20.87 4.69
CA ASP A 204 17.93 22.31 4.50
C ASP A 204 17.44 22.97 5.81
N THR A 205 16.54 22.30 6.54
CA THR A 205 16.06 22.76 7.84
C THR A 205 17.20 22.83 8.87
N TYR A 206 18.11 21.85 8.88
CA TYR A 206 19.31 21.87 9.72
C TYR A 206 20.28 23.02 9.37
N SER A 207 20.47 23.27 8.08
CA SER A 207 21.40 24.30 7.61
C SER A 207 20.94 25.70 8.01
N VAL A 208 19.64 25.91 8.15
CA VAL A 208 19.06 27.19 8.61
C VAL A 208 19.19 27.33 10.12
N ALA A 209 18.92 26.28 10.90
CA ALA A 209 18.99 26.29 12.36
C ALA A 209 20.44 26.43 12.90
N SER A 210 21.45 26.09 12.10
CA SER A 210 22.87 26.19 12.49
C SER A 210 23.49 27.56 12.19
N LYS A 211 22.73 28.51 11.62
CA LYS A 211 23.19 29.86 11.27
C LYS A 211 22.64 30.95 12.19
N GLU A 212 21.79 30.60 13.16
CA GLU A 212 21.34 31.44 14.25
C GLU A 212 22.11 31.11 15.55
#